data_7a524921b41bb7693034dfbe07f75c0e
#
_entry.id   7a524921b41bb7693034dfbe07f75c0e
#
_cell.length_a   1.000
_cell.length_b   1.000
_cell.length_c   1.000
_cell.angle_alpha   90.00
_cell.angle_beta   90.00
_cell.angle_gamma   90.00
#
_symmetry.space_group_name_H-M   'P 1'
#
loop_
_entity.id
_entity.type
_entity.pdbx_description
1 polymer ?
#
loop_
_entity_poly.entity_id
_entity_poly.type
_entity_poly.pdbx_seq_one_letter_code
_entity_poly.pdbx_strand_id
1 'polypeptide(L)'
;MATTSSSGQISVVNPKFCSPYPVDIIIKQKRSTLSKQKYAVTGVNGDSLFQVTGNFFGFHHRRFLLDPAGNTILTLQKSSMSMHSRWEVFRGDSTDYKNLLFSLKRSSMFQIKTQYDVFMATNPEERGSCDFKIYKKEIYAGNTKNIAIAQVSDFL
;
A
#
# COMPACT_ATOMS: atom_id res chain seq x y z
N MET A 1 -34.48 18.00 -10.99
CA MET A 1 -33.84 17.22 -9.92
C MET A 1 -32.37 17.08 -10.25
N ALA A 2 -31.51 17.74 -9.52
CA ALA A 2 -30.08 17.62 -9.71
C ALA A 2 -29.61 16.32 -9.04
N THR A 3 -29.25 15.33 -9.84
CA THR A 3 -28.52 14.16 -9.34
C THR A 3 -27.08 14.60 -9.06
N THR A 4 -26.78 14.91 -7.82
CA THR A 4 -25.42 14.99 -7.32
C THR A 4 -24.78 13.64 -7.49
N SER A 5 -23.92 13.50 -8.50
CA SER A 5 -22.98 12.42 -8.61
C SER A 5 -22.00 12.56 -7.44
N SER A 6 -22.22 11.77 -6.38
CA SER A 6 -21.22 11.55 -5.36
C SER A 6 -19.98 10.98 -6.05
N SER A 7 -18.91 11.76 -6.09
CA SER A 7 -17.59 11.23 -6.46
C SER A 7 -17.31 10.07 -5.52
N GLY A 8 -17.43 8.83 -6.04
CA GLY A 8 -17.35 7.63 -5.26
C GLY A 8 -15.99 7.54 -4.58
N GLN A 9 -15.96 7.72 -3.27
CA GLN A 9 -14.75 7.56 -2.47
C GLN A 9 -14.25 6.12 -2.59
N ILE A 10 -13.03 5.94 -3.10
CA ILE A 10 -12.43 4.61 -3.23
C ILE A 10 -11.92 4.18 -1.86
N SER A 11 -12.53 3.14 -1.29
CA SER A 11 -12.09 2.53 -0.04
C SER A 11 -11.47 1.16 -0.31
N VAL A 12 -10.16 1.05 -0.13
CA VAL A 12 -9.42 -0.20 -0.36
C VAL A 12 -9.43 -1.09 0.88
N VAL A 13 -9.20 -0.52 2.06
CA VAL A 13 -9.07 -1.26 3.32
C VAL A 13 -10.36 -1.15 4.15
N ASN A 14 -10.72 0.07 4.53
CA ASN A 14 -11.91 0.36 5.31
C ASN A 14 -12.26 1.85 5.13
N PRO A 15 -13.53 2.23 5.00
CA PRO A 15 -13.97 3.62 4.88
C PRO A 15 -13.46 4.54 6.00
N LYS A 16 -13.23 4.01 7.21
CA LYS A 16 -12.70 4.78 8.34
C LYS A 16 -11.30 5.35 8.11
N PHE A 17 -10.55 4.82 7.14
CA PHE A 17 -9.22 5.31 6.76
C PHE A 17 -9.28 6.26 5.57
N CYS A 18 -10.46 6.56 5.05
CA CYS A 18 -10.64 7.50 3.95
C CYS A 18 -10.85 8.90 4.50
N SER A 19 -10.14 9.88 3.95
CA SER A 19 -10.36 11.30 4.24
C SER A 19 -11.10 11.96 3.07
N PRO A 20 -12.07 12.85 3.33
CA PRO A 20 -12.73 13.60 2.26
C PRO A 20 -11.86 14.73 1.67
N TYR A 21 -10.71 15.00 2.25
CA TYR A 21 -9.76 16.04 1.83
C TYR A 21 -8.33 15.49 1.85
N PRO A 22 -7.38 16.13 1.15
CA PRO A 22 -5.97 15.76 1.18
C PRO A 22 -5.42 15.78 2.61
N VAL A 23 -4.62 14.77 2.95
CA VAL A 23 -3.99 14.62 4.27
C VAL A 23 -2.51 14.42 4.07
N ASP A 24 -1.69 15.19 4.78
CA ASP A 24 -0.25 15.00 4.84
C ASP A 24 0.11 14.03 5.96
N ILE A 25 0.93 13.05 5.64
CA ILE A 25 1.47 12.08 6.60
C ILE A 25 2.99 12.06 6.53
N ILE A 26 3.62 11.83 7.68
CA ILE A 26 5.07 11.77 7.82
C ILE A 26 5.45 10.32 8.13
N ILE A 27 6.34 9.74 7.31
CA ILE A 27 6.86 8.39 7.51
C ILE A 27 8.33 8.51 7.94
N LYS A 28 8.64 8.05 9.16
CA LYS A 28 9.99 8.06 9.71
C LYS A 28 10.45 6.64 10.03
N GLN A 29 11.65 6.31 9.57
CA GLN A 29 12.30 5.07 9.98
C GLN A 29 12.77 5.22 11.43
N LYS A 30 12.34 4.28 12.29
CA LYS A 30 12.86 4.16 13.65
C LYS A 30 14.12 3.30 13.63
N ARG A 31 15.16 3.73 14.34
CA ARG A 31 16.35 2.89 14.56
C ARG A 31 15.91 1.61 15.28
N SER A 32 16.24 0.48 14.71
CA SER A 32 15.92 -0.85 15.23
C SER A 32 17.18 -1.70 15.17
N THR A 33 17.20 -2.78 15.94
CA THR A 33 18.26 -3.80 15.87
C THR A 33 18.32 -4.40 14.45
N LEU A 34 19.47 -4.97 14.09
CA LEU A 34 19.81 -5.49 12.75
C LEU A 34 18.76 -6.39 12.08
N SER A 35 17.81 -6.95 12.85
CA SER A 35 16.82 -7.91 12.34
C SER A 35 15.41 -7.35 12.11
N LYS A 36 15.11 -6.11 12.53
CA LYS A 36 13.74 -5.56 12.44
C LYS A 36 13.76 -4.12 11.96
N GLN A 37 13.13 -3.83 10.83
CA GLN A 37 12.84 -2.45 10.42
C GLN A 37 11.50 -2.02 11.01
N LYS A 38 11.48 -0.82 11.58
CA LYS A 38 10.28 -0.19 12.09
C LYS A 38 10.14 1.20 11.47
N TYR A 39 8.93 1.53 11.04
CA TYR A 39 8.58 2.87 10.60
C TYR A 39 7.43 3.38 11.44
N ALA A 40 7.47 4.65 11.80
CA ALA A 40 6.35 5.37 12.39
C ALA A 40 5.69 6.22 11.31
N VAL A 41 4.38 6.19 11.28
CA VAL A 41 3.54 7.03 10.42
C VAL A 41 2.76 7.97 11.32
N THR A 42 2.99 9.26 11.17
CA THR A 42 2.36 10.30 12.00
C THR A 42 1.67 11.34 11.12
N GLY A 43 0.69 12.02 11.68
CA GLY A 43 0.19 13.27 11.13
C GLY A 43 1.20 14.39 11.28
N VAL A 44 0.93 15.54 10.67
CA VAL A 44 1.77 16.77 10.75
C VAL A 44 1.88 17.30 12.18
N ASN A 45 0.89 17.06 13.01
CA ASN A 45 0.86 17.45 14.42
C ASN A 45 1.60 16.47 15.35
N GLY A 46 2.17 15.39 14.79
CA GLY A 46 2.87 14.36 15.56
C GLY A 46 1.99 13.23 16.08
N ASP A 47 0.70 13.25 15.83
CA ASP A 47 -0.23 12.20 16.22
C ASP A 47 0.16 10.87 15.55
N SER A 48 0.28 9.80 16.33
CA SER A 48 0.59 8.47 15.80
C SER A 48 -0.61 7.92 15.05
N LEU A 49 -0.45 7.69 13.75
CA LEU A 49 -1.49 7.12 12.89
C LEU A 49 -1.30 5.62 12.70
N PHE A 50 -0.08 5.20 12.37
CA PHE A 50 0.26 3.80 12.12
C PHE A 50 1.71 3.50 12.48
N GLN A 51 1.99 2.20 12.58
CA GLN A 51 3.37 1.69 12.66
C GLN A 51 3.54 0.61 11.59
N VAL A 52 4.72 0.55 10.97
CA VAL A 52 5.09 -0.54 10.08
C VAL A 52 6.21 -1.32 10.73
N THR A 53 6.04 -2.63 10.84
CA THR A 53 7.07 -3.54 11.34
C THR A 53 7.35 -4.63 10.31
N GLY A 54 8.55 -5.18 10.28
CA GLY A 54 8.88 -6.25 9.35
C GLY A 54 10.00 -7.14 9.88
N ASN A 55 9.94 -8.42 9.53
CA ASN A 55 11.01 -9.38 9.77
C ASN A 55 11.82 -9.56 8.48
N PHE A 56 13.15 -9.41 8.56
CA PHE A 56 14.06 -9.61 7.42
C PHE A 56 14.51 -11.06 7.26
N PHE A 57 14.41 -11.84 8.32
CA PHE A 57 14.87 -13.22 8.34
C PHE A 57 13.69 -14.18 8.24
N GLY A 58 13.72 -15.05 7.25
CA GLY A 58 12.72 -16.09 7.02
C GLY A 58 12.42 -16.25 5.52
N PHE A 59 11.82 -17.38 5.15
CA PHE A 59 11.45 -17.69 3.77
C PHE A 59 10.38 -16.75 3.19
N HIS A 60 9.65 -16.03 4.06
CA HIS A 60 8.64 -15.07 3.67
C HIS A 60 8.97 -13.70 4.28
N HIS A 61 9.35 -12.75 3.44
CA HIS A 61 9.47 -11.36 3.87
C HIS A 61 8.06 -10.82 4.18
N ARG A 62 7.74 -10.73 5.48
CA ARG A 62 6.45 -10.17 5.93
C ARG A 62 6.65 -8.80 6.56
N ARG A 63 5.68 -7.92 6.30
CA ARG A 63 5.55 -6.62 6.94
C ARG A 63 4.13 -6.46 7.46
N PHE A 64 4.00 -5.74 8.55
CA PHE A 64 2.72 -5.51 9.20
C PHE A 64 2.48 -4.01 9.34
N LEU A 65 1.31 -3.57 8.93
CA LEU A 65 0.81 -2.24 9.25
C LEU A 65 -0.06 -2.36 10.51
N LEU A 66 0.32 -1.65 11.57
CA LEU A 66 -0.34 -1.67 12.86
C LEU A 66 -1.03 -0.34 13.12
N ASP A 67 -2.14 -0.38 13.86
CA ASP A 67 -2.73 0.81 14.45
C ASP A 67 -1.91 1.30 15.66
N PRO A 68 -2.23 2.48 16.25
CA PRO A 68 -1.52 2.99 17.42
C PRO A 68 -1.61 2.07 18.65
N ALA A 69 -2.65 1.26 18.75
CA ALA A 69 -2.84 0.27 19.83
C ALA A 69 -2.03 -1.02 19.61
N GLY A 70 -1.40 -1.18 18.44
CA GLY A 70 -0.60 -2.36 18.10
C GLY A 70 -1.37 -3.47 17.40
N ASN A 71 -2.63 -3.25 17.03
CA ASN A 71 -3.42 -4.23 16.28
C ASN A 71 -3.01 -4.25 14.82
N THR A 72 -2.87 -5.41 14.22
CA THR A 72 -2.53 -5.56 12.81
C THR A 72 -3.72 -5.20 11.92
N ILE A 73 -3.53 -4.17 11.10
CA ILE A 73 -4.51 -3.73 10.08
C ILE A 73 -4.28 -4.49 8.78
N LEU A 74 -3.01 -4.60 8.36
CA LEU A 74 -2.60 -5.25 7.13
C LEU A 74 -1.37 -6.12 7.34
N THR A 75 -1.35 -7.25 6.65
CA THR A 75 -0.17 -8.09 6.45
C THR A 75 0.26 -8.00 5.00
N LEU A 76 1.52 -7.65 4.77
CA LEU A 76 2.15 -7.63 3.45
C LEU A 76 3.13 -8.81 3.37
N GLN A 77 3.00 -9.61 2.34
CA GLN A 77 3.87 -10.77 2.11
C GLN A 77 4.43 -10.73 0.68
N LYS A 78 5.73 -11.01 0.55
CA LYS A 78 6.34 -11.21 -0.75
C LYS A 78 6.00 -12.61 -1.24
N SER A 79 5.41 -12.73 -2.44
CA SER A 79 5.12 -14.03 -3.04
C SER A 79 6.41 -14.73 -3.42
N SER A 80 6.56 -15.98 -2.99
CA SER A 80 7.70 -16.86 -3.31
C SER A 80 7.55 -17.55 -4.66
N MET A 81 6.35 -17.62 -5.22
CA MET A 81 6.03 -18.38 -6.43
C MET A 81 6.10 -17.55 -7.71
N SER A 82 6.38 -16.26 -7.64
CA SER A 82 6.41 -15.38 -8.80
C SER A 82 7.85 -15.07 -9.21
N MET A 83 8.19 -15.32 -10.47
CA MET A 83 9.45 -14.85 -11.09
C MET A 83 9.57 -13.32 -11.09
N HIS A 84 8.43 -12.62 -10.94
CA HIS A 84 8.37 -11.18 -10.79
C HIS A 84 8.19 -10.84 -9.31
N SER A 85 8.89 -9.86 -8.81
CA SER A 85 8.80 -9.40 -7.43
C SER A 85 7.37 -8.92 -7.14
N ARG A 86 6.53 -9.80 -6.59
CA ARG A 86 5.12 -9.55 -6.30
C ARG A 86 4.93 -9.47 -4.79
N TRP A 87 4.20 -8.46 -4.35
CA TRP A 87 3.74 -8.32 -2.98
C TRP A 87 2.23 -8.52 -2.92
N GLU A 88 1.78 -9.24 -1.91
CA GLU A 88 0.37 -9.49 -1.63
C GLU A 88 0.02 -8.82 -0.30
N VAL A 89 -1.13 -8.16 -0.26
CA VAL A 89 -1.60 -7.39 0.90
C VAL A 89 -2.92 -7.96 1.38
N PHE A 90 -2.91 -8.41 2.61
CA PHE A 90 -4.02 -9.09 3.26
C PHE A 90 -4.59 -8.25 4.39
N ARG A 91 -5.87 -8.40 4.65
CA ARG A 91 -6.57 -7.79 5.78
C ARG A 91 -6.17 -8.46 7.09
N GLY A 92 -5.84 -7.67 8.09
CA GLY A 92 -5.52 -8.13 9.44
C GLY A 92 -4.23 -8.95 9.50
N ASP A 93 -4.11 -9.76 10.54
CA ASP A 93 -2.99 -10.70 10.71
C ASP A 93 -3.31 -12.03 10.04
N SER A 94 -3.28 -12.03 8.72
CA SER A 94 -3.65 -13.18 7.90
C SER A 94 -2.86 -13.21 6.60
N THR A 95 -2.65 -14.39 6.06
CA THR A 95 -2.16 -14.64 4.70
C THR A 95 -3.08 -15.58 3.91
N ASP A 96 -4.30 -15.77 4.40
CA ASP A 96 -5.33 -16.52 3.71
C ASP A 96 -5.88 -15.68 2.53
N TYR A 97 -5.95 -16.26 1.34
CA TYR A 97 -6.39 -15.57 0.12
C TYR A 97 -7.83 -15.02 0.20
N LYS A 98 -8.67 -15.53 1.08
CA LYS A 98 -9.99 -14.92 1.37
C LYS A 98 -9.90 -13.51 1.98
N ASN A 99 -8.75 -13.19 2.58
CA ASN A 99 -8.45 -11.88 3.15
C ASN A 99 -7.56 -11.03 2.24
N LEU A 100 -7.24 -11.50 1.02
CA LEU A 100 -6.48 -10.72 0.04
C LEU A 100 -7.25 -9.46 -0.34
N LEU A 101 -6.60 -8.31 -0.24
CA LEU A 101 -7.14 -7.03 -0.64
C LEU A 101 -6.66 -6.63 -2.04
N PHE A 102 -5.35 -6.70 -2.25
CA PHE A 102 -4.72 -6.37 -3.52
C PHE A 102 -3.30 -6.96 -3.59
N SER A 103 -2.77 -6.97 -4.80
CA SER A 103 -1.37 -7.31 -5.04
C SER A 103 -0.65 -6.20 -5.80
N LEU A 104 0.66 -6.09 -5.56
CA LEU A 104 1.55 -5.19 -6.29
C LEU A 104 2.53 -6.03 -7.10
N LYS A 105 2.66 -5.71 -8.38
CA LYS A 105 3.62 -6.33 -9.28
C LYS A 105 4.51 -5.26 -9.90
N ARG A 106 5.79 -5.54 -10.00
CA ARG A 106 6.70 -4.64 -10.73
C ARG A 106 6.38 -4.71 -12.23
N SER A 107 6.08 -3.57 -12.84
CA SER A 107 5.58 -3.51 -14.22
C SER A 107 6.62 -3.92 -15.27
N SER A 108 7.93 -3.78 -14.97
CA SER A 108 9.00 -4.19 -15.88
C SER A 108 10.29 -4.49 -15.13
N MET A 109 10.99 -5.55 -15.55
CA MET A 109 12.31 -5.89 -15.02
C MET A 109 13.44 -5.08 -15.66
N PHE A 110 13.21 -4.47 -16.82
CA PHE A 110 14.23 -3.80 -17.63
C PHE A 110 14.20 -2.26 -17.56
N GLN A 111 13.25 -1.67 -16.80
CA GLN A 111 13.18 -0.23 -16.68
C GLN A 111 14.03 0.29 -15.52
N ILE A 112 14.82 1.34 -15.77
CA ILE A 112 15.62 2.06 -14.77
C ILE A 112 14.73 2.70 -13.69
N LYS A 113 13.45 2.97 -13.99
CA LYS A 113 12.49 3.57 -13.06
C LYS A 113 11.56 2.52 -12.48
N THR A 114 11.53 2.44 -11.16
CA THR A 114 10.64 1.53 -10.44
C THR A 114 9.18 1.93 -10.65
N GLN A 115 8.40 1.03 -11.22
CA GLN A 115 6.97 1.17 -11.44
C GLN A 115 6.27 -0.09 -10.95
N TYR A 116 5.15 0.09 -10.26
CA TYR A 116 4.32 -1.02 -9.79
C TYR A 116 2.91 -0.87 -10.33
N ASP A 117 2.35 -1.99 -10.74
CA ASP A 117 0.94 -2.15 -11.06
C ASP A 117 0.24 -2.79 -9.84
N VAL A 118 -0.89 -2.22 -9.46
CA VAL A 118 -1.71 -2.68 -8.33
C VAL A 118 -2.98 -3.28 -8.87
N PHE A 119 -3.28 -4.50 -8.43
CA PHE A 119 -4.46 -5.25 -8.81
C PHE A 119 -5.28 -5.56 -7.56
N MET A 120 -6.51 -5.09 -7.53
CA MET A 120 -7.45 -5.41 -6.46
C MET A 120 -7.79 -6.91 -6.49
N ALA A 121 -8.16 -7.49 -5.35
CA ALA A 121 -8.57 -8.89 -5.30
C ALA A 121 -9.79 -9.20 -6.20
N THR A 122 -10.60 -8.19 -6.50
CA THR A 122 -11.74 -8.26 -7.42
C THR A 122 -11.35 -8.14 -8.90
N ASN A 123 -10.11 -7.75 -9.19
CA ASN A 123 -9.56 -7.62 -10.53
C ASN A 123 -8.24 -8.38 -10.60
N PRO A 124 -8.26 -9.72 -10.72
CA PRO A 124 -7.04 -10.50 -10.85
C PRO A 124 -6.29 -10.11 -12.12
N GLU A 125 -4.97 -10.12 -12.04
CA GLU A 125 -3.99 -9.70 -13.04
C GLU A 125 -4.24 -10.24 -14.47
N GLU A 126 -4.94 -11.36 -14.56
CA GLU A 126 -5.24 -12.03 -15.82
C GLU A 126 -6.39 -11.38 -16.62
N ARG A 127 -7.11 -10.43 -16.03
CA ARG A 127 -8.32 -9.83 -16.63
C ARG A 127 -8.12 -8.46 -17.29
N GLY A 128 -6.89 -7.96 -17.39
CA GLY A 128 -6.64 -6.72 -18.12
C GLY A 128 -5.83 -5.66 -17.39
N SER A 129 -6.28 -4.40 -17.40
CA SER A 129 -5.55 -3.27 -16.85
C SER A 129 -5.52 -3.27 -15.32
N CYS A 130 -4.44 -2.74 -14.75
CA CYS A 130 -4.32 -2.54 -13.31
C CYS A 130 -5.31 -1.49 -12.77
N ASP A 131 -5.72 -1.65 -11.51
CA ASP A 131 -6.61 -0.70 -10.84
C ASP A 131 -5.90 0.58 -10.45
N PHE A 132 -4.64 0.47 -10.02
CA PHE A 132 -3.79 1.62 -9.69
C PHE A 132 -2.39 1.39 -10.24
N LYS A 133 -1.69 2.51 -10.47
CA LYS A 133 -0.30 2.51 -10.91
C LYS A 133 0.53 3.38 -9.99
N ILE A 134 1.64 2.82 -9.48
CA ILE A 134 2.63 3.56 -8.71
C ILE A 134 3.81 3.85 -9.64
N TYR A 135 4.04 5.11 -9.91
CA TYR A 135 5.11 5.55 -10.79
C TYR A 135 5.96 6.60 -10.09
N LYS A 136 7.24 6.31 -9.95
CA LYS A 136 8.15 7.11 -9.12
C LYS A 136 7.63 7.19 -7.68
N LYS A 137 7.15 8.36 -7.27
CA LYS A 137 6.64 8.68 -5.94
C LYS A 137 5.15 9.07 -5.96
N GLU A 138 4.44 8.75 -7.04
CA GLU A 138 3.04 9.11 -7.24
C GLU A 138 2.19 7.87 -7.45
N ILE A 139 0.96 7.89 -6.98
CA ILE A 139 -0.03 6.83 -7.14
C ILE A 139 -1.16 7.36 -8.01
N TYR A 140 -1.49 6.61 -9.04
CA TYR A 140 -2.52 6.96 -10.03
C TYR A 140 -3.63 5.93 -10.01
N ALA A 141 -4.87 6.39 -10.20
CA ALA A 141 -6.01 5.51 -10.41
C ALA A 141 -6.01 5.00 -11.86
N GLY A 142 -6.22 3.69 -12.02
CA GLY A 142 -6.25 3.05 -13.33
C GLY A 142 -4.90 3.00 -14.04
N ASN A 143 -4.95 2.78 -15.34
CA ASN A 143 -3.77 2.61 -16.18
C ASN A 143 -3.24 3.93 -16.78
N THR A 144 -3.90 5.04 -16.51
CA THR A 144 -3.54 6.36 -17.04
C THR A 144 -2.93 7.25 -15.95
N LYS A 145 -1.99 8.10 -16.32
CA LYS A 145 -1.34 9.05 -15.39
C LYS A 145 -2.12 10.37 -15.26
N ASN A 146 -3.43 10.35 -15.46
CA ASN A 146 -4.21 11.57 -15.56
C ASN A 146 -4.63 12.15 -14.19
N ILE A 147 -4.78 11.29 -13.17
CA ILE A 147 -5.23 11.72 -11.85
C ILE A 147 -4.33 11.08 -10.80
N ALA A 148 -3.44 11.88 -10.21
CA ALA A 148 -2.66 11.44 -9.05
C ALA A 148 -3.55 11.48 -7.80
N ILE A 149 -3.60 10.37 -7.07
CA ILE A 149 -4.36 10.24 -5.81
C ILE A 149 -3.48 10.35 -4.58
N ALA A 150 -2.17 10.17 -4.72
CA ALA A 150 -1.20 10.37 -3.67
C ALA A 150 0.18 10.69 -4.25
N GLN A 151 0.98 11.43 -3.50
CA GLN A 151 2.35 11.77 -3.84
C GLN A 151 3.24 11.65 -2.61
N VAL A 152 4.47 11.16 -2.80
CA VAL A 152 5.52 11.14 -1.78
C VAL A 152 6.50 12.27 -2.05
N SER A 153 6.62 13.21 -1.12
CA SER A 153 7.62 14.28 -1.15
C SER A 153 8.76 13.95 -0.19
N ASP A 154 10.00 14.14 -0.63
CA ASP A 154 11.16 14.10 0.25
C ASP A 154 11.34 15.52 0.82
N PHE A 155 11.20 15.65 2.11
CA PHE A 155 11.68 16.83 2.82
C PHE A 155 13.17 16.61 3.13
N LEU A 156 13.99 17.47 2.57
CA LEU A 156 15.41 17.59 2.90
C LEU A 156 15.61 18.11 4.32
#